data_a5ea694dca426444cbf3f643196b148b
#
_entry.id   a5ea694dca426444cbf3f643196b148b
#
_cell.length_a   1.000
_cell.length_b   1.000
_cell.length_c   1.000
_cell.angle_alpha   90.00
_cell.angle_beta   90.00
_cell.angle_gamma   90.00
#
_symmetry.space_group_name_H-M   'P 1'
#
loop_
_entity.id
_entity.type
_entity.pdbx_description
1 polymer ?
#
loop_
_entity_poly.entity_id
_entity_poly.type
_entity_poly.pdbx_seq_one_letter_code
_entity_poly.pdbx_strand_id
1 'polypeptide(L)'
;MISTFRKNAGEKLKNSPLYVVSGRSGSRLSNQTMEFFVKNNVQYVKAHKNNPKPWFNYSNKVAAVSWAQANLKSEYIAWLDSDILIAGDFIDDLSGDFDFAGRCETHAPVVAYGDEKYISYWKRICDLAHCSFDQIPWMNIENIESKLKLYFNSGFFIWKRSSVFAEKYREVFVDLLNSRYATSDGTAWFADQVIISPIVIANRLNWRHISLRNHHMVFSGHIDGQDPSPDMRNSNLIHYSKYLTGDYKSRMMARLKIELPEIYNHVLHFEMNFTISDSLFNKLNLIAILRKFRQMLFMKTALKV
;
A
#
# COMPACT_ATOMS: atom_id res chain seq x y z
N MET A 1 0.92 7.51 -10.90
CA MET A 1 -0.46 7.22 -10.43
C MET A 1 -1.46 8.28 -10.93
N ILE A 2 -1.46 9.54 -10.48
CA ILE A 2 -2.50 10.56 -10.75
C ILE A 2 -2.86 10.70 -12.24
N SER A 3 -1.88 10.88 -13.12
CA SER A 3 -2.14 11.11 -14.55
C SER A 3 -2.73 9.88 -15.24
N THR A 4 -2.27 8.69 -14.88
CA THR A 4 -2.85 7.44 -15.39
C THR A 4 -4.27 7.20 -14.84
N PHE A 5 -4.53 7.60 -13.59
CA PHE A 5 -5.87 7.56 -13.02
C PHE A 5 -6.85 8.45 -13.83
N ARG A 6 -6.49 9.73 -14.05
CA ARG A 6 -7.36 10.64 -14.80
C ARG A 6 -7.63 10.20 -16.22
N LYS A 7 -6.69 9.46 -16.82
CA LYS A 7 -6.82 8.96 -18.20
C LYS A 7 -7.61 7.65 -18.27
N ASN A 8 -7.34 6.69 -17.36
CA ASN A 8 -7.69 5.29 -17.58
C ASN A 8 -8.64 4.68 -16.54
N ALA A 9 -8.97 5.36 -15.43
CA ALA A 9 -9.76 4.78 -14.34
C ALA A 9 -11.25 4.50 -14.66
N GLY A 10 -11.64 4.57 -15.92
CA GLY A 10 -13.02 4.38 -16.36
C GLY A 10 -13.92 5.59 -16.07
N GLU A 11 -15.09 5.61 -16.71
CA GLU A 11 -16.01 6.75 -16.65
C GLU A 11 -16.49 7.05 -15.21
N LYS A 12 -16.67 6.01 -14.39
CA LYS A 12 -17.17 6.15 -13.02
C LYS A 12 -16.15 6.79 -12.09
N LEU A 13 -14.85 6.52 -12.29
CA LEU A 13 -13.80 6.91 -11.35
C LEU A 13 -12.91 8.07 -11.82
N LYS A 14 -12.71 8.25 -13.12
CA LYS A 14 -11.73 9.21 -13.65
C LYS A 14 -11.91 10.64 -13.12
N ASN A 15 -13.15 11.02 -12.75
CA ASN A 15 -13.51 12.33 -12.20
C ASN A 15 -13.65 12.33 -10.66
N SER A 16 -13.42 11.20 -10.00
CA SER A 16 -13.52 11.14 -8.53
C SER A 16 -12.55 12.08 -7.86
N PRO A 17 -12.90 12.66 -6.69
CA PRO A 17 -11.99 13.49 -5.91
C PRO A 17 -10.71 12.72 -5.55
N LEU A 18 -9.56 13.31 -5.82
CA LEU A 18 -8.25 12.76 -5.46
C LEU A 18 -7.59 13.64 -4.40
N TYR A 19 -7.03 12.97 -3.39
CA TYR A 19 -6.31 13.61 -2.29
C TYR A 19 -4.90 13.03 -2.20
N VAL A 20 -3.90 13.91 -2.23
CA VAL A 20 -2.53 13.55 -1.88
C VAL A 20 -2.29 13.97 -0.43
N VAL A 21 -2.12 12.99 0.44
CA VAL A 21 -2.04 13.24 1.89
C VAL A 21 -0.62 13.04 2.39
N SER A 22 -0.04 14.08 2.96
CA SER A 22 1.26 14.03 3.64
C SER A 22 1.06 13.89 5.15
N GLY A 23 1.36 12.72 5.69
CA GLY A 23 1.26 12.43 7.13
C GLY A 23 2.52 12.81 7.91
N ARG A 24 3.61 13.27 7.27
CA ARG A 24 4.85 13.71 7.94
C ARG A 24 5.28 15.07 7.45
N SER A 25 5.86 15.87 8.35
CA SER A 25 6.57 17.08 7.94
C SER A 25 7.75 16.71 7.04
N GLY A 26 7.93 17.44 5.98
CA GLY A 26 8.98 17.24 5.00
C GLY A 26 9.25 18.55 4.25
N SER A 27 10.07 18.50 3.21
CA SER A 27 10.30 19.61 2.32
C SER A 27 8.98 20.09 1.69
N ARG A 28 8.91 21.35 1.35
CA ARG A 28 7.79 21.89 0.57
C ARG A 28 7.78 21.20 -0.80
N LEU A 29 6.60 20.91 -1.31
CA LEU A 29 6.46 20.49 -2.69
C LEU A 29 6.92 21.61 -3.62
N SER A 30 7.51 21.26 -4.77
CA SER A 30 7.87 22.22 -5.80
C SER A 30 6.63 22.90 -6.38
N ASN A 31 6.80 24.11 -6.92
CA ASN A 31 5.71 24.80 -7.62
C ASN A 31 5.18 23.94 -8.78
N GLN A 32 6.06 23.30 -9.54
CA GLN A 32 5.69 22.39 -10.61
C GLN A 32 4.80 21.23 -10.12
N THR A 33 5.09 20.63 -8.94
CA THR A 33 4.24 19.61 -8.35
C THR A 33 2.87 20.17 -7.95
N MET A 34 2.84 21.38 -7.40
CA MET A 34 1.58 22.02 -7.01
C MET A 34 0.72 22.36 -8.24
N GLU A 35 1.33 22.90 -9.30
CA GLU A 35 0.68 23.16 -10.58
C GLU A 35 0.12 21.86 -11.20
N PHE A 36 0.90 20.78 -11.14
CA PHE A 36 0.45 19.46 -11.60
C PHE A 36 -0.78 18.99 -10.82
N PHE A 37 -0.83 19.20 -9.50
CA PHE A 37 -2.01 18.85 -8.69
C PHE A 37 -3.23 19.67 -9.10
N VAL A 38 -3.06 21.00 -9.27
CA VAL A 38 -4.15 21.88 -9.71
C VAL A 38 -4.67 21.43 -11.08
N LYS A 39 -3.77 21.23 -12.06
CA LYS A 39 -4.13 20.76 -13.41
C LYS A 39 -4.92 19.45 -13.43
N ASN A 40 -4.65 18.56 -12.46
CA ASN A 40 -5.28 17.24 -12.36
C ASN A 40 -6.43 17.20 -11.33
N ASN A 41 -6.89 18.34 -10.84
CA ASN A 41 -7.93 18.44 -9.81
C ASN A 41 -7.64 17.53 -8.60
N VAL A 42 -6.43 17.68 -8.04
CA VAL A 42 -5.96 16.94 -6.87
C VAL A 42 -5.82 17.87 -5.68
N GLN A 43 -6.36 17.50 -4.54
CA GLN A 43 -6.22 18.25 -3.30
C GLN A 43 -5.01 17.74 -2.51
N TYR A 44 -4.08 18.66 -2.18
CA TYR A 44 -2.94 18.36 -1.30
C TYR A 44 -3.28 18.64 0.16
N VAL A 45 -3.10 17.63 1.01
CA VAL A 45 -3.46 17.69 2.43
C VAL A 45 -2.26 17.39 3.31
N LYS A 46 -2.09 18.19 4.37
CA LYS A 46 -1.09 17.96 5.44
C LYS A 46 -1.77 17.38 6.67
N ALA A 47 -1.68 16.07 6.84
CA ALA A 47 -2.30 15.32 7.95
C ALA A 47 -1.30 14.98 9.08
N HIS A 48 -0.32 15.86 9.34
CA HIS A 48 0.76 15.60 10.31
C HIS A 48 0.24 15.36 11.74
N LYS A 49 -0.85 16.02 12.11
CA LYS A 49 -1.49 15.87 13.43
C LYS A 49 -2.16 14.51 13.61
N ASN A 50 -2.50 13.84 12.51
CA ASN A 50 -3.11 12.53 12.52
C ASN A 50 -2.07 11.39 12.61
N ASN A 51 -0.77 11.71 12.46
CA ASN A 51 0.28 10.70 12.42
C ASN A 51 0.66 10.25 13.84
N PRO A 52 0.36 8.98 14.21
CA PRO A 52 0.63 8.49 15.55
C PRO A 52 2.11 8.23 15.82
N LYS A 53 2.90 7.92 14.77
CA LYS A 53 4.32 7.56 14.87
C LYS A 53 5.14 8.19 13.72
N PRO A 54 5.35 9.54 13.72
CA PRO A 54 5.94 10.24 12.56
C PRO A 54 7.36 9.79 12.17
N TRP A 55 8.03 9.07 13.04
CA TRP A 55 9.36 8.51 12.80
C TRP A 55 9.33 7.21 11.97
N PHE A 56 8.19 6.49 11.93
CA PHE A 56 8.05 5.24 11.20
C PHE A 56 7.45 5.48 9.80
N ASN A 57 8.07 4.93 8.77
CA ASN A 57 7.72 5.26 7.38
C ASN A 57 6.27 4.95 7.03
N TYR A 58 5.78 3.78 7.39
CA TYR A 58 4.41 3.33 7.08
C TYR A 58 3.33 4.08 7.86
N SER A 59 3.68 4.83 8.90
CA SER A 59 2.75 5.66 9.65
C SER A 59 2.11 6.79 8.82
N ASN A 60 2.68 7.13 7.66
CA ASN A 60 2.07 8.05 6.70
C ASN A 60 0.72 7.55 6.19
N LYS A 61 0.63 6.27 5.85
CA LYS A 61 -0.60 5.64 5.37
C LYS A 61 -1.68 5.68 6.45
N VAL A 62 -1.32 5.29 7.67
CA VAL A 62 -2.24 5.33 8.82
C VAL A 62 -2.75 6.75 9.09
N ALA A 63 -1.88 7.76 9.01
CA ALA A 63 -2.29 9.16 9.15
C ALA A 63 -3.26 9.59 8.04
N ALA A 64 -3.02 9.16 6.80
CA ALA A 64 -3.86 9.48 5.66
C ALA A 64 -5.22 8.80 5.74
N VAL A 65 -5.28 7.52 6.11
CA VAL A 65 -6.54 6.78 6.33
C VAL A 65 -7.36 7.42 7.44
N SER A 66 -6.71 7.76 8.57
CA SER A 66 -7.39 8.45 9.69
C SER A 66 -7.91 9.82 9.30
N TRP A 67 -7.14 10.58 8.50
CA TRP A 67 -7.60 11.87 7.99
C TRP A 67 -8.79 11.70 7.04
N ALA A 68 -8.72 10.76 6.10
CA ALA A 68 -9.78 10.49 5.14
C ALA A 68 -11.07 10.08 5.85
N GLN A 69 -11.00 9.20 6.83
CA GLN A 69 -12.13 8.79 7.66
C GLN A 69 -12.83 9.95 8.34
N ALA A 70 -12.07 10.90 8.85
CA ALA A 70 -12.63 12.06 9.59
C ALA A 70 -13.18 13.16 8.69
N ASN A 71 -12.66 13.30 7.47
CA ASN A 71 -12.93 14.49 6.64
C ASN A 71 -13.73 14.21 5.36
N LEU A 72 -13.69 12.99 4.82
CA LEU A 72 -14.40 12.65 3.59
C LEU A 72 -15.82 12.18 3.91
N LYS A 73 -16.75 12.48 2.99
CA LYS A 73 -18.18 12.14 3.14
C LYS A 73 -18.61 11.00 2.22
N SER A 74 -17.73 10.54 1.33
CA SER A 74 -18.02 9.43 0.43
C SER A 74 -18.37 8.18 1.21
N GLU A 75 -19.28 7.37 0.71
CA GLU A 75 -19.65 6.08 1.31
C GLU A 75 -18.47 5.13 1.31
N TYR A 76 -17.77 5.04 0.19
CA TYR A 76 -16.53 4.28 0.06
C TYR A 76 -15.34 5.20 -0.12
N ILE A 77 -14.22 4.82 0.48
CA ILE A 77 -12.94 5.53 0.38
C ILE A 77 -11.89 4.52 -0.04
N ALA A 78 -11.08 4.88 -1.03
CA ALA A 78 -10.00 4.03 -1.52
C ALA A 78 -8.64 4.62 -1.14
N TRP A 79 -7.72 3.75 -0.72
CA TRP A 79 -6.30 4.03 -0.62
C TRP A 79 -5.59 3.50 -1.87
N LEU A 80 -4.68 4.30 -2.42
CA LEU A 80 -3.79 3.94 -3.52
C LEU A 80 -2.38 4.40 -3.17
N ASP A 81 -1.42 3.49 -3.18
CA ASP A 81 0.00 3.86 -3.05
C ASP A 81 0.46 4.66 -4.28
N SER A 82 1.48 5.48 -4.12
CA SER A 82 1.94 6.38 -5.19
C SER A 82 2.63 5.66 -6.36
N ASP A 83 3.08 4.43 -6.14
CA ASP A 83 3.76 3.53 -7.06
C ASP A 83 2.80 2.59 -7.79
N ILE A 84 1.65 3.12 -8.17
CA ILE A 84 0.59 2.44 -8.93
C ILE A 84 0.43 3.10 -10.30
N LEU A 85 0.24 2.30 -11.35
CA LEU A 85 -0.23 2.72 -12.67
C LEU A 85 -1.65 2.21 -12.88
N ILE A 86 -2.52 3.05 -13.40
CA ILE A 86 -3.89 2.71 -13.75
C ILE A 86 -3.96 2.49 -15.28
N ALA A 87 -4.39 1.31 -15.69
CA ALA A 87 -4.52 0.93 -17.09
C ALA A 87 -5.98 0.71 -17.52
N GLY A 88 -6.91 0.59 -16.57
CA GLY A 88 -8.33 0.38 -16.86
C GLY A 88 -9.23 0.62 -15.63
N ASP A 89 -10.51 0.24 -15.76
CA ASP A 89 -11.47 0.26 -14.65
C ASP A 89 -11.13 -0.85 -13.65
N PHE A 90 -10.57 -0.47 -12.50
CA PHE A 90 -10.01 -1.39 -11.51
C PHE A 90 -10.97 -1.73 -10.35
N ILE A 91 -12.23 -1.38 -10.51
CA ILE A 91 -13.31 -1.75 -9.57
C ILE A 91 -14.45 -2.50 -10.26
N ASP A 92 -14.25 -2.96 -11.48
CA ASP A 92 -15.30 -3.58 -12.29
C ASP A 92 -15.79 -4.93 -11.72
N ASP A 93 -14.96 -5.60 -10.91
CA ASP A 93 -15.30 -6.84 -10.18
C ASP A 93 -15.91 -6.61 -8.78
N LEU A 94 -16.00 -5.35 -8.34
CA LEU A 94 -16.57 -5.02 -7.04
C LEU A 94 -18.06 -4.69 -7.18
N SER A 95 -18.90 -5.56 -6.63
CA SER A 95 -20.35 -5.41 -6.62
C SER A 95 -20.95 -5.63 -5.24
N GLY A 96 -22.13 -5.07 -5.03
CA GLY A 96 -22.85 -5.18 -3.77
C GLY A 96 -22.24 -4.38 -2.62
N ASP A 97 -22.80 -4.56 -1.44
CA ASP A 97 -22.34 -3.89 -0.23
C ASP A 97 -21.18 -4.68 0.41
N PHE A 98 -20.17 -3.96 0.90
CA PHE A 98 -19.03 -4.53 1.61
C PHE A 98 -18.44 -3.48 2.58
N ASP A 99 -17.79 -3.93 3.63
CA ASP A 99 -17.10 -3.07 4.58
C ASP A 99 -15.65 -2.82 4.21
N PHE A 100 -15.02 -3.81 3.53
CA PHE A 100 -13.63 -3.76 3.12
C PHE A 100 -13.42 -4.54 1.82
N ALA A 101 -12.55 -4.03 0.94
CA ALA A 101 -12.06 -4.77 -0.22
C ALA A 101 -10.55 -4.62 -0.37
N GLY A 102 -9.86 -5.71 -0.63
CA GLY A 102 -8.42 -5.75 -0.84
C GLY A 102 -7.98 -7.02 -1.55
N ARG A 103 -6.78 -7.02 -2.11
CA ARG A 103 -6.20 -8.21 -2.71
C ARG A 103 -5.32 -8.96 -1.73
N CYS A 104 -5.33 -10.29 -1.79
CA CYS A 104 -4.41 -11.13 -1.04
C CYS A 104 -2.97 -10.96 -1.54
N GLU A 105 -2.06 -10.81 -0.59
CA GLU A 105 -0.61 -10.80 -0.79
C GLU A 105 -0.09 -12.23 -0.79
N THR A 106 0.96 -12.48 -1.55
CA THR A 106 1.58 -13.81 -1.69
C THR A 106 3.02 -13.87 -1.18
N HIS A 107 3.59 -12.73 -0.80
CA HIS A 107 4.97 -12.63 -0.34
C HIS A 107 5.06 -12.54 1.19
N ALA A 108 6.25 -12.78 1.70
CA ALA A 108 6.54 -12.71 3.13
C ALA A 108 6.00 -11.42 3.78
N PRO A 109 5.46 -11.49 4.98
CA PRO A 109 5.39 -12.64 5.89
C PRO A 109 4.09 -13.45 5.77
N VAL A 110 3.62 -13.80 4.56
CA VAL A 110 2.47 -14.68 4.38
C VAL A 110 2.75 -16.06 5.00
N VAL A 111 1.71 -16.71 5.52
CA VAL A 111 1.80 -18.08 6.01
C VAL A 111 1.19 -19.03 4.97
N ALA A 112 2.01 -19.91 4.42
CA ALA A 112 1.60 -20.98 3.53
C ALA A 112 1.19 -22.23 4.36
N TYR A 113 0.31 -23.06 3.80
CA TYR A 113 -0.10 -24.30 4.43
C TYR A 113 1.10 -25.25 4.57
N GLY A 114 1.37 -25.71 5.78
CA GLY A 114 2.54 -26.54 6.10
C GLY A 114 3.83 -25.75 6.40
N ASP A 115 3.84 -24.41 6.28
CA ASP A 115 4.97 -23.57 6.66
C ASP A 115 4.71 -22.89 8.01
N GLU A 116 5.60 -23.10 8.96
CA GLU A 116 5.47 -22.55 10.33
C GLU A 116 6.24 -21.24 10.54
N LYS A 117 7.02 -20.80 9.55
CA LYS A 117 8.02 -19.70 9.68
C LYS A 117 7.48 -18.42 10.31
N TYR A 118 6.25 -18.03 9.99
CA TYR A 118 5.68 -16.76 10.44
C TYR A 118 4.51 -16.91 11.41
N ILE A 119 4.14 -18.14 11.80
CA ILE A 119 2.97 -18.39 12.63
C ILE A 119 3.04 -17.65 13.97
N SER A 120 4.20 -17.69 14.64
CA SER A 120 4.38 -16.99 15.93
C SER A 120 4.14 -15.48 15.80
N TYR A 121 4.69 -14.87 14.75
CA TYR A 121 4.49 -13.46 14.47
C TYR A 121 3.00 -13.13 14.22
N TRP A 122 2.32 -13.92 13.39
CA TRP A 122 0.90 -13.75 13.10
C TRP A 122 0.01 -13.94 14.33
N LYS A 123 0.32 -14.91 15.20
CA LYS A 123 -0.41 -15.06 16.47
C LYS A 123 -0.33 -13.79 17.31
N ARG A 124 0.85 -13.14 17.40
CA ARG A 124 1.00 -11.87 18.13
C ARG A 124 0.21 -10.72 17.50
N ILE A 125 0.16 -10.65 16.16
CA ILE A 125 -0.65 -9.64 15.49
C ILE A 125 -2.15 -9.89 15.73
N CYS A 126 -2.59 -11.14 15.67
CA CYS A 126 -3.97 -11.51 15.97
C CYS A 126 -4.36 -11.16 17.42
N ASP A 127 -3.48 -11.42 18.40
CA ASP A 127 -3.70 -11.03 19.80
C ASP A 127 -3.96 -9.52 19.93
N LEU A 128 -3.15 -8.69 19.24
CA LEU A 128 -3.32 -7.22 19.23
C LEU A 128 -4.64 -6.79 18.58
N ALA A 129 -5.12 -7.53 17.61
CA ALA A 129 -6.39 -7.26 16.93
C ALA A 129 -7.59 -7.93 17.62
N HIS A 130 -7.39 -8.66 18.72
CA HIS A 130 -8.40 -9.41 19.47
C HIS A 130 -9.09 -10.53 18.65
N CYS A 131 -8.31 -11.27 17.86
CA CYS A 131 -8.76 -12.50 17.20
C CYS A 131 -7.77 -13.65 17.38
N SER A 132 -8.22 -14.90 17.08
CA SER A 132 -7.32 -16.04 16.99
C SER A 132 -6.72 -16.15 15.59
N PHE A 133 -5.46 -16.57 15.49
CA PHE A 133 -4.81 -16.90 14.22
C PHE A 133 -5.60 -17.95 13.42
N ASP A 134 -6.26 -18.87 14.10
CA ASP A 134 -7.06 -19.92 13.46
C ASP A 134 -8.30 -19.37 12.75
N GLN A 135 -8.83 -18.22 13.19
CA GLN A 135 -9.94 -17.51 12.54
C GLN A 135 -9.56 -16.88 11.21
N ILE A 136 -8.27 -16.63 10.96
CA ILE A 136 -7.81 -16.12 9.65
C ILE A 136 -8.02 -17.24 8.61
N PRO A 137 -8.83 -17.02 7.56
CA PRO A 137 -9.15 -18.08 6.61
C PRO A 137 -7.96 -18.47 5.75
N TRP A 138 -7.97 -19.72 5.29
CA TRP A 138 -7.09 -20.22 4.24
C TRP A 138 -7.68 -19.87 2.87
N MET A 139 -6.87 -19.23 2.02
CA MET A 139 -7.25 -18.77 0.70
C MET A 139 -6.58 -19.63 -0.39
N ASN A 140 -7.35 -19.97 -1.43
CA ASN A 140 -6.79 -20.41 -2.69
C ASN A 140 -6.53 -19.18 -3.54
N ILE A 141 -5.28 -18.92 -3.88
CA ILE A 141 -4.89 -17.77 -4.69
C ILE A 141 -4.54 -18.27 -6.09
N GLU A 142 -5.02 -17.56 -7.11
CA GLU A 142 -4.73 -17.87 -8.50
C GLU A 142 -3.22 -17.96 -8.74
N ASN A 143 -2.78 -19.01 -9.44
CA ASN A 143 -1.37 -19.34 -9.75
C ASN A 143 -0.48 -19.65 -8.53
N ILE A 144 -1.05 -19.94 -7.36
CA ILE A 144 -0.33 -20.39 -6.17
C ILE A 144 -0.82 -21.79 -5.80
N GLU A 145 0.09 -22.76 -5.77
CA GLU A 145 -0.26 -24.17 -5.47
C GLU A 145 -0.71 -24.38 -4.02
N SER A 146 -0.02 -23.74 -3.08
CA SER A 146 -0.34 -23.84 -1.67
C SER A 146 -1.44 -22.88 -1.24
N LYS A 147 -2.30 -23.31 -0.31
CA LYS A 147 -3.20 -22.39 0.39
C LYS A 147 -2.40 -21.40 1.23
N LEU A 148 -2.81 -20.15 1.23
CA LEU A 148 -2.21 -19.08 2.02
C LEU A 148 -3.21 -18.59 3.07
N LYS A 149 -2.74 -18.20 4.25
CA LYS A 149 -3.56 -17.42 5.19
C LYS A 149 -3.92 -16.08 4.56
N LEU A 150 -5.16 -15.65 4.75
CA LEU A 150 -5.62 -14.34 4.26
C LEU A 150 -4.68 -13.23 4.75
N TYR A 151 -4.02 -12.58 3.80
CA TYR A 151 -3.09 -11.50 4.03
C TYR A 151 -3.31 -10.43 2.97
N PHE A 152 -3.96 -9.32 3.32
CA PHE A 152 -4.26 -8.26 2.36
C PHE A 152 -3.03 -7.40 2.06
N ASN A 153 -2.79 -7.10 0.79
CA ASN A 153 -1.82 -6.09 0.37
C ASN A 153 -2.32 -4.69 0.74
N SER A 154 -1.44 -3.84 1.23
CA SER A 154 -1.77 -2.49 1.67
C SER A 154 -1.61 -1.41 0.59
N GLY A 155 -1.17 -1.76 -0.63
CA GLY A 155 -0.96 -0.80 -1.72
C GLY A 155 -2.24 -0.27 -2.34
N PHE A 156 -3.27 -1.12 -2.40
CA PHE A 156 -4.62 -0.75 -2.82
C PHE A 156 -5.65 -1.48 -1.98
N PHE A 157 -6.54 -0.73 -1.34
CA PHE A 157 -7.72 -1.25 -0.64
C PHE A 157 -8.83 -0.19 -0.58
N ILE A 158 -10.05 -0.66 -0.36
CA ILE A 158 -11.24 0.17 -0.25
C ILE A 158 -11.92 -0.17 1.08
N TRP A 159 -12.44 0.85 1.77
CA TRP A 159 -13.26 0.62 2.95
C TRP A 159 -14.54 1.46 2.92
N LYS A 160 -15.59 0.91 3.51
CA LYS A 160 -16.83 1.63 3.73
C LYS A 160 -16.64 2.58 4.92
N ARG A 161 -16.95 3.85 4.73
CA ARG A 161 -16.74 4.88 5.76
C ARG A 161 -17.50 4.60 7.06
N SER A 162 -18.68 3.95 6.99
CA SER A 162 -19.45 3.55 8.16
C SER A 162 -18.86 2.35 8.92
N SER A 163 -17.88 1.64 8.35
CA SER A 163 -17.21 0.53 9.03
C SER A 163 -16.20 1.03 10.07
N VAL A 164 -15.86 0.18 11.02
CA VAL A 164 -14.85 0.46 12.06
C VAL A 164 -13.40 0.31 11.54
N PHE A 165 -13.21 -0.04 10.26
CA PHE A 165 -11.90 -0.38 9.72
C PHE A 165 -10.84 0.68 10.00
N ALA A 166 -11.08 1.93 9.62
CA ALA A 166 -10.07 2.99 9.71
C ALA A 166 -9.66 3.31 11.16
N GLU A 167 -10.59 3.22 12.10
CA GLU A 167 -10.32 3.38 13.54
C GLU A 167 -9.45 2.25 14.05
N LYS A 168 -9.83 1.01 13.81
CA LYS A 168 -9.08 -0.19 14.22
C LYS A 168 -7.73 -0.29 13.52
N TYR A 169 -7.63 0.16 12.27
CA TYR A 169 -6.37 0.22 11.54
C TYR A 169 -5.34 1.11 12.25
N ARG A 170 -5.78 2.27 12.75
CA ARG A 170 -4.93 3.16 13.53
C ARG A 170 -4.58 2.58 14.91
N GLU A 171 -5.55 2.02 15.62
CA GLU A 171 -5.41 1.43 16.95
C GLU A 171 -4.38 0.29 16.93
N VAL A 172 -4.65 -0.76 16.16
CA VAL A 172 -3.79 -1.95 16.08
C VAL A 172 -2.39 -1.63 15.54
N PHE A 173 -2.27 -0.66 14.60
CA PHE A 173 -0.96 -0.19 14.15
C PHE A 173 -0.14 0.43 15.28
N VAL A 174 -0.76 1.24 16.12
CA VAL A 174 -0.06 1.86 17.27
C VAL A 174 0.35 0.80 18.28
N ASP A 175 -0.51 -0.17 18.55
CA ASP A 175 -0.25 -1.25 19.49
C ASP A 175 0.84 -2.18 18.98
N LEU A 176 0.86 -2.48 17.69
CA LEU A 176 1.96 -3.24 17.07
C LEU A 176 3.32 -2.53 17.24
N LEU A 177 3.37 -1.23 16.99
CA LEU A 177 4.62 -0.49 17.18
C LEU A 177 5.00 -0.33 18.65
N ASN A 178 4.04 -0.28 19.57
CA ASN A 178 4.30 -0.24 20.99
C ASN A 178 4.80 -1.58 21.54
N SER A 179 4.24 -2.70 21.06
CA SER A 179 4.65 -4.05 21.43
C SER A 179 6.04 -4.41 20.91
N ARG A 180 6.49 -3.72 19.82
CA ARG A 180 7.79 -3.92 19.17
C ARG A 180 7.99 -5.31 18.59
N TYR A 181 6.92 -6.04 18.25
CA TYR A 181 7.04 -7.34 17.61
C TYR A 181 7.61 -7.23 16.20
N ALA A 182 8.48 -8.17 15.86
CA ALA A 182 9.05 -8.36 14.55
C ALA A 182 9.10 -9.86 14.22
N THR A 183 9.18 -10.21 12.96
CA THR A 183 9.42 -11.59 12.52
C THR A 183 10.79 -12.08 12.99
N SER A 184 11.03 -13.39 12.98
CA SER A 184 12.29 -14.02 13.40
C SER A 184 13.51 -13.50 12.63
N ASP A 185 13.31 -13.06 11.37
CA ASP A 185 14.34 -12.38 10.56
C ASP A 185 14.48 -10.88 10.87
N GLY A 186 13.71 -10.35 11.83
CA GLY A 186 13.76 -8.96 12.29
C GLY A 186 13.00 -7.99 11.40
N THR A 187 12.13 -8.45 10.51
CA THR A 187 11.33 -7.57 9.67
C THR A 187 10.05 -7.13 10.40
N ALA A 188 9.92 -5.82 10.61
CA ALA A 188 8.65 -5.16 10.95
C ALA A 188 8.19 -4.26 9.78
N TRP A 189 8.67 -4.56 8.56
CA TRP A 189 8.56 -3.69 7.40
C TRP A 189 7.12 -3.44 6.95
N PHE A 190 6.26 -4.42 7.14
CA PHE A 190 4.88 -4.39 6.66
C PHE A 190 3.87 -4.18 7.80
N ALA A 191 4.23 -3.37 8.81
CA ALA A 191 3.39 -3.12 9.98
C ALA A 191 2.00 -2.55 9.61
N ASP A 192 1.92 -1.76 8.55
CA ASP A 192 0.67 -1.23 8.01
C ASP A 192 -0.15 -2.28 7.23
N GLN A 193 0.48 -3.35 6.80
CA GLN A 193 -0.15 -4.38 5.97
C GLN A 193 -0.58 -5.61 6.79
N VAL A 194 0.27 -6.13 7.67
CA VAL A 194 0.00 -7.37 8.43
C VAL A 194 -1.21 -7.26 9.36
N ILE A 195 -1.57 -6.06 9.78
CA ILE A 195 -2.71 -5.81 10.66
C ILE A 195 -4.07 -5.85 9.95
N ILE A 196 -4.10 -5.72 8.61
CA ILE A 196 -5.37 -5.55 7.87
C ILE A 196 -6.26 -6.78 8.04
N SER A 197 -5.74 -7.99 7.74
CA SER A 197 -6.54 -9.22 7.83
C SER A 197 -7.03 -9.52 9.24
N PRO A 198 -6.20 -9.44 10.31
CA PRO A 198 -6.69 -9.58 11.68
C PRO A 198 -7.80 -8.59 12.04
N ILE A 199 -7.69 -7.32 11.63
CA ILE A 199 -8.74 -6.31 11.86
C ILE A 199 -10.04 -6.68 11.16
N VAL A 200 -9.96 -7.06 9.89
CA VAL A 200 -11.14 -7.46 9.09
C VAL A 200 -11.85 -8.63 9.74
N ILE A 201 -11.12 -9.66 10.18
CA ILE A 201 -11.68 -10.88 10.79
C ILE A 201 -12.19 -10.62 12.21
N ALA A 202 -11.41 -9.93 13.06
CA ALA A 202 -11.82 -9.63 14.43
C ALA A 202 -13.13 -8.85 14.52
N ASN A 203 -13.33 -7.91 13.59
CA ASN A 203 -14.51 -7.06 13.56
C ASN A 203 -15.63 -7.62 12.65
N ARG A 204 -15.48 -8.84 12.13
CA ARG A 204 -16.47 -9.50 11.25
C ARG A 204 -16.92 -8.65 10.08
N LEU A 205 -15.97 -7.88 9.50
CA LEU A 205 -16.28 -7.02 8.37
C LEU A 205 -16.66 -7.86 7.15
N ASN A 206 -17.69 -7.44 6.43
CA ASN A 206 -18.04 -8.03 5.15
C ASN A 206 -17.00 -7.62 4.11
N TRP A 207 -16.10 -8.52 3.74
CA TRP A 207 -14.98 -8.21 2.86
C TRP A 207 -15.10 -8.84 1.48
N ARG A 208 -14.40 -8.23 0.51
CA ARG A 208 -14.27 -8.72 -0.87
C ARG A 208 -12.81 -8.87 -1.24
N HIS A 209 -12.52 -9.90 -2.01
CA HIS A 209 -11.23 -10.08 -2.64
C HIS A 209 -11.19 -9.31 -3.97
N ILE A 210 -10.18 -8.48 -4.15
CA ILE A 210 -9.90 -7.79 -5.41
C ILE A 210 -9.07 -8.76 -6.28
N SER A 211 -9.48 -8.94 -7.54
CA SER A 211 -8.83 -9.86 -8.47
C SER A 211 -7.38 -9.44 -8.82
N LEU A 212 -6.62 -10.38 -9.37
CA LEU A 212 -5.28 -10.11 -9.92
C LEU A 212 -5.34 -9.01 -11.00
N ARG A 213 -6.35 -9.03 -11.85
CA ARG A 213 -6.55 -8.03 -12.88
C ARG A 213 -6.66 -6.61 -12.31
N ASN A 214 -7.35 -6.46 -11.19
CA ASN A 214 -7.63 -5.17 -10.57
C ASN A 214 -6.61 -4.75 -9.49
N HIS A 215 -5.63 -5.59 -9.20
CA HIS A 215 -4.46 -5.24 -8.40
C HIS A 215 -3.29 -6.18 -8.72
N HIS A 216 -2.64 -5.94 -9.85
CA HIS A 216 -1.47 -6.69 -10.28
C HIS A 216 -0.21 -6.16 -9.58
N MET A 217 0.38 -6.96 -8.70
CA MET A 217 1.65 -6.65 -8.06
C MET A 217 2.82 -7.16 -8.89
N VAL A 218 3.79 -6.30 -9.15
CA VAL A 218 4.99 -6.64 -9.90
C VAL A 218 6.11 -7.01 -8.94
N PHE A 219 6.81 -8.13 -9.21
CA PHE A 219 7.94 -8.61 -8.43
C PHE A 219 9.19 -8.75 -9.30
N SER A 220 10.38 -8.90 -8.68
CA SER A 220 11.64 -9.02 -9.41
C SER A 220 11.67 -10.23 -10.35
N GLY A 221 11.17 -11.37 -9.92
CA GLY A 221 11.06 -12.56 -10.76
C GLY A 221 10.25 -12.34 -12.03
N HIS A 222 9.19 -11.54 -11.96
CA HIS A 222 8.41 -11.13 -13.13
C HIS A 222 9.24 -10.32 -14.12
N ILE A 223 10.07 -9.41 -13.61
CA ILE A 223 10.90 -8.54 -14.45
C ILE A 223 12.06 -9.30 -15.06
N ASP A 224 12.60 -10.26 -14.33
CA ASP A 224 13.75 -11.06 -14.73
C ASP A 224 13.37 -12.27 -15.61
N GLY A 225 12.06 -12.51 -15.82
CA GLY A 225 11.56 -13.65 -16.59
C GLY A 225 11.78 -15.01 -15.91
N GLN A 226 12.09 -15.01 -14.62
CA GLN A 226 12.32 -16.21 -13.81
C GLN A 226 11.05 -16.76 -13.17
N ASP A 227 10.00 -15.96 -13.14
CA ASP A 227 8.72 -16.31 -12.53
C ASP A 227 7.65 -16.39 -13.62
N PRO A 228 6.86 -17.50 -13.71
CA PRO A 228 5.77 -17.65 -14.66
C PRO A 228 4.56 -16.75 -14.42
N SER A 229 4.76 -15.66 -13.68
CA SER A 229 3.69 -14.73 -13.36
C SER A 229 2.91 -14.27 -14.56
N PRO A 230 1.59 -14.08 -14.39
CA PRO A 230 0.72 -13.60 -15.44
C PRO A 230 1.26 -12.28 -16.00
N ASP A 231 1.16 -12.09 -17.32
CA ASP A 231 1.50 -10.83 -17.93
C ASP A 231 0.53 -9.72 -17.49
N MET A 232 0.94 -8.47 -17.68
CA MET A 232 0.16 -7.30 -17.28
C MET A 232 -0.90 -6.89 -18.31
N ARG A 233 -1.03 -7.59 -19.46
CA ARG A 233 -1.89 -7.16 -20.60
C ARG A 233 -3.34 -6.94 -20.21
N ASN A 234 -3.84 -7.75 -19.29
CA ASN A 234 -5.22 -7.66 -18.82
C ASN A 234 -5.36 -6.94 -17.49
N SER A 235 -4.30 -6.31 -17.01
CA SER A 235 -4.32 -5.65 -15.70
C SER A 235 -4.89 -4.24 -15.78
N ASN A 236 -5.84 -3.92 -14.93
CA ASN A 236 -6.42 -2.58 -14.81
C ASN A 236 -5.62 -1.70 -13.85
N LEU A 237 -4.97 -2.29 -12.84
CA LEU A 237 -4.11 -1.61 -11.89
C LEU A 237 -2.81 -2.38 -11.70
N ILE A 238 -1.68 -1.71 -11.87
CA ILE A 238 -0.34 -2.27 -11.74
C ILE A 238 0.39 -1.59 -10.60
N HIS A 239 0.71 -2.34 -9.55
CA HIS A 239 1.50 -1.92 -8.42
C HIS A 239 2.97 -2.28 -8.67
N TYR A 240 3.73 -1.30 -9.18
CA TYR A 240 5.10 -1.53 -9.66
C TYR A 240 6.17 -1.39 -8.56
N SER A 241 5.80 -0.97 -7.33
CA SER A 241 6.74 -0.78 -6.22
C SER A 241 7.97 0.04 -6.63
N LYS A 242 9.17 -0.47 -6.47
CA LYS A 242 10.43 0.19 -6.83
C LYS A 242 10.85 0.02 -8.31
N TYR A 243 10.12 -0.77 -9.09
CA TYR A 243 10.62 -1.26 -10.40
C TYR A 243 10.63 -0.23 -11.54
N LEU A 244 10.05 0.95 -11.35
CA LEU A 244 10.25 2.10 -12.26
C LEU A 244 11.42 3.00 -11.84
N THR A 245 12.27 2.55 -10.91
CA THR A 245 13.45 3.27 -10.43
C THR A 245 14.68 2.38 -10.42
N GLY A 246 15.87 2.97 -10.39
CA GLY A 246 17.14 2.24 -10.29
C GLY A 246 17.36 1.24 -11.42
N ASP A 247 18.04 0.13 -11.11
CA ASP A 247 18.52 -0.87 -12.08
C ASP A 247 17.39 -1.65 -12.76
N TYR A 248 16.19 -1.69 -12.16
CA TYR A 248 15.03 -2.38 -12.74
C TYR A 248 14.26 -1.55 -13.77
N LYS A 249 14.47 -0.22 -13.80
CA LYS A 249 13.68 0.70 -14.64
C LYS A 249 13.68 0.30 -16.12
N SER A 250 14.85 0.02 -16.69
CA SER A 250 14.98 -0.33 -18.11
C SER A 250 14.21 -1.62 -18.46
N ARG A 251 14.29 -2.62 -17.61
CA ARG A 251 13.59 -3.91 -17.78
C ARG A 251 12.07 -3.75 -17.63
N MET A 252 11.64 -3.02 -16.60
CA MET A 252 10.21 -2.72 -16.40
C MET A 252 9.65 -1.91 -17.57
N MET A 253 10.37 -0.91 -18.08
CA MET A 253 9.98 -0.15 -19.26
C MET A 253 9.90 -1.00 -20.51
N ALA A 254 10.83 -1.96 -20.70
CA ALA A 254 10.78 -2.91 -21.82
C ALA A 254 9.52 -3.79 -21.76
N ARG A 255 9.15 -4.28 -20.57
CA ARG A 255 7.90 -5.04 -20.38
C ARG A 255 6.66 -4.19 -20.64
N LEU A 256 6.60 -2.97 -20.07
CA LEU A 256 5.49 -2.05 -20.34
C LEU A 256 5.32 -1.77 -21.83
N LYS A 257 6.43 -1.63 -22.58
CA LYS A 257 6.39 -1.41 -24.03
C LYS A 257 5.72 -2.57 -24.79
N ILE A 258 5.92 -3.81 -24.34
CA ILE A 258 5.39 -5.01 -24.98
C ILE A 258 3.97 -5.30 -24.49
N GLU A 259 3.73 -5.20 -23.19
CA GLU A 259 2.50 -5.68 -22.57
C GLU A 259 1.42 -4.58 -22.48
N LEU A 260 1.84 -3.30 -22.28
CA LEU A 260 0.97 -2.14 -22.09
C LEU A 260 1.50 -0.90 -22.82
N PRO A 261 1.53 -0.90 -24.15
CA PRO A 261 2.18 0.16 -24.94
C PRO A 261 1.61 1.57 -24.68
N GLU A 262 0.32 1.68 -24.39
CA GLU A 262 -0.28 2.98 -24.06
C GLU A 262 0.22 3.53 -22.72
N ILE A 263 0.36 2.67 -21.72
CA ILE A 263 0.93 3.03 -20.41
C ILE A 263 2.42 3.37 -20.55
N TYR A 264 3.16 2.57 -21.35
CA TYR A 264 4.56 2.85 -21.66
C TYR A 264 4.73 4.26 -22.23
N ASN A 265 3.98 4.60 -23.29
CA ASN A 265 4.05 5.92 -23.93
C ASN A 265 3.70 7.04 -22.94
N HIS A 266 2.72 6.80 -22.06
CA HIS A 266 2.34 7.76 -21.03
C HIS A 266 3.46 7.99 -20.00
N VAL A 267 4.09 6.91 -19.51
CA VAL A 267 5.17 6.96 -18.52
C VAL A 267 6.43 7.57 -19.11
N LEU A 268 6.72 7.31 -20.38
CA LEU A 268 7.90 7.83 -21.08
C LEU A 268 7.94 9.38 -21.11
N HIS A 269 6.79 10.03 -21.23
CA HIS A 269 6.66 11.48 -21.23
C HIS A 269 6.69 12.10 -19.81
N PHE A 270 6.64 11.26 -18.76
CA PHE A 270 6.84 11.71 -17.40
C PHE A 270 8.31 11.59 -17.01
N GLU A 271 9.10 12.61 -17.34
CA GLU A 271 10.42 12.77 -16.72
C GLU A 271 10.22 13.09 -15.22
N MET A 272 10.48 12.09 -14.39
CA MET A 272 10.52 12.28 -12.96
C MET A 272 11.85 12.95 -12.60
N ASN A 273 11.91 14.26 -12.73
CA ASN A 273 13.03 15.06 -12.24
C ASN A 273 12.93 15.19 -10.72
N PHE A 274 13.54 14.25 -10.00
CA PHE A 274 13.76 14.38 -8.57
C PHE A 274 14.96 15.30 -8.34
N THR A 275 14.74 16.60 -8.30
CA THR A 275 15.72 17.53 -7.72
C THR A 275 15.65 17.40 -6.20
N ILE A 276 16.58 16.64 -5.63
CA ILE A 276 16.85 16.68 -4.20
C ILE A 276 17.57 18.02 -3.97
N SER A 277 17.00 18.88 -3.14
CA SER A 277 17.67 20.12 -2.70
C SER A 277 18.96 19.75 -1.95
N ASP A 278 20.10 20.15 -2.48
CA ASP A 278 21.45 19.82 -1.99
C ASP A 278 21.86 20.49 -0.67
N SER A 279 20.94 21.10 0.05
CA SER A 279 21.23 21.71 1.35
C SER A 279 21.37 20.64 2.44
N LEU A 280 22.60 20.19 2.66
CA LEU A 280 22.98 19.20 3.70
C LEU A 280 22.65 19.64 5.14
N PHE A 281 22.38 20.92 5.40
CA PHE A 281 22.15 21.50 6.73
C PHE A 281 20.76 22.10 6.93
N ASN A 282 19.77 21.64 6.19
CA ASN A 282 18.41 22.09 6.39
C ASN A 282 17.80 21.37 7.62
N LYS A 283 17.05 22.11 8.46
CA LYS A 283 16.30 21.58 9.62
C LYS A 283 15.47 20.34 9.27
N LEU A 284 14.96 20.25 8.04
CA LEU A 284 14.18 19.11 7.55
C LEU A 284 15.05 17.88 7.30
N ASN A 285 16.30 18.04 6.88
CA ASN A 285 17.25 16.95 6.73
C ASN A 285 17.64 16.37 8.08
N LEU A 286 17.84 17.23 9.10
CA LEU A 286 18.08 16.79 10.46
C LEU A 286 16.88 15.95 11.01
N ILE A 287 15.66 16.42 10.79
CA ILE A 287 14.46 15.67 11.19
C ILE A 287 14.42 14.31 10.46
N ALA A 288 14.77 14.25 9.18
CA ALA A 288 14.81 13.00 8.42
C ALA A 288 15.88 12.03 8.96
N ILE A 289 17.06 12.53 9.31
CA ILE A 289 18.14 11.76 9.93
C ILE A 289 17.71 11.21 11.28
N LEU A 290 17.11 12.03 12.15
CA LEU A 290 16.63 11.61 13.47
C LEU A 290 15.53 10.53 13.37
N ARG A 291 14.63 10.63 12.38
CA ARG A 291 13.61 9.62 12.11
C ARG A 291 14.26 8.31 11.67
N LYS A 292 15.21 8.36 10.75
CA LYS A 292 15.94 7.18 10.28
C LYS A 292 16.69 6.51 11.42
N PHE A 293 17.36 7.29 12.28
CA PHE A 293 18.04 6.77 13.45
C PHE A 293 17.06 6.10 14.43
N ARG A 294 15.93 6.73 14.72
CA ARG A 294 14.90 6.17 15.60
C ARG A 294 14.29 4.88 15.01
N GLN A 295 14.06 4.83 13.71
CA GLN A 295 13.59 3.63 13.03
C GLN A 295 14.63 2.50 13.11
N MET A 296 15.90 2.81 12.89
CA MET A 296 17.01 1.87 13.05
C MET A 296 17.09 1.31 14.48
N LEU A 297 16.97 2.19 15.49
CA LEU A 297 16.98 1.79 16.90
C LEU A 297 15.79 0.87 17.22
N PHE A 298 14.60 1.22 16.74
CA PHE A 298 13.41 0.38 16.86
C PHE A 298 13.65 -1.02 16.28
N MET A 299 14.18 -1.12 15.06
CA MET A 299 14.44 -2.41 14.40
C MET A 299 15.49 -3.24 15.16
N LYS A 300 16.56 -2.61 15.69
CA LYS A 300 17.59 -3.30 16.49
C LYS A 300 17.06 -3.83 17.82
N THR A 301 16.05 -3.20 18.38
CA THR A 301 15.50 -3.52 19.71
C THR A 301 14.12 -4.19 19.61
N ALA A 302 13.67 -4.55 18.42
CA ALA A 302 12.42 -5.26 18.20
C ALA A 302 12.46 -6.68 18.79
N LEU A 303 11.31 -7.11 19.31
CA LEU A 303 11.13 -8.45 19.89
C LEU A 303 10.86 -9.43 18.75
N LYS A 304 11.83 -10.26 18.43
CA LYS A 304 11.70 -11.31 17.42
C LYS A 304 10.81 -12.44 17.96
N VAL A 305 9.76 -12.77 17.25
CA VAL A 305 8.75 -13.76 17.62
C VAL A 305 8.46 -14.71 16.46
#